data_5aac0906028ebd96518992e701a38423
#
_entry.id   5aac0906028ebd96518992e701a38423
#
_cell.length_a   1.000
_cell.length_b   1.000
_cell.length_c   1.000
_cell.angle_alpha   90.00
_cell.angle_beta   90.00
_cell.angle_gamma   90.00
#
_symmetry.space_group_name_H-M   'P 1'
#
loop_
_entity.id
_entity.type
_entity.pdbx_description
1 polymer ?
#
loop_
_entity_poly.entity_id
_entity_poly.type
_entity_poly.pdbx_seq_one_letter_code
_entity_poly.pdbx_strand_id
1 'polypeptide(L)'
;MGRTPHKNFLEGDSAKDYEIVKDSLEKVNMLEYYERSFSNLSGGEKQRVLLARVLAQKVDLLILDEPTNHLDIKYQLQILNVVKSLGITVVVALHDLNLATAYCNKLYVMHNGKVVSCGKPNEILTESLIKQVYEVDAVIHKESNPMYITFKID
;
A
#
# COMPACT_ATOMS: atom_id res chain seq x y z
N MET A 1 6.86 14.46 -14.48
CA MET A 1 7.61 13.79 -13.38
C MET A 1 7.49 12.26 -13.37
N GLY A 2 6.31 11.62 -13.49
CA GLY A 2 6.18 10.15 -13.50
C GLY A 2 6.93 9.46 -14.66
N ARG A 3 7.14 10.12 -15.78
CA ARG A 3 7.83 9.58 -16.97
C ARG A 3 9.32 9.91 -17.03
N THR A 4 9.84 10.73 -16.12
CA THR A 4 11.26 11.16 -16.10
C THR A 4 12.26 10.00 -16.19
N PRO A 5 12.08 8.84 -15.50
CA PRO A 5 13.03 7.72 -15.59
C PRO A 5 13.16 7.09 -16.98
N HIS A 6 12.19 7.34 -17.87
CA HIS A 6 12.16 6.77 -19.23
C HIS A 6 12.59 7.75 -20.31
N LYS A 7 13.18 8.89 -19.94
CA LYS A 7 13.51 9.99 -20.85
C LYS A 7 14.96 10.38 -20.77
N ASN A 8 15.47 10.87 -21.90
CA ASN A 8 16.73 11.59 -21.93
C ASN A 8 16.55 13.00 -21.36
N PHE A 9 17.62 13.61 -20.86
CA PHE A 9 17.59 14.89 -20.15
C PHE A 9 16.95 16.06 -20.96
N LEU A 10 17.02 16.01 -22.30
CA LEU A 10 16.47 17.03 -23.20
C LEU A 10 15.17 16.61 -23.90
N GLU A 11 14.62 15.46 -23.56
CA GLU A 11 13.43 14.92 -24.22
C GLU A 11 12.15 15.48 -23.60
N GLY A 12 11.32 16.13 -24.43
CA GLY A 12 10.01 16.65 -24.04
C GLY A 12 8.98 15.54 -23.77
N ASP A 13 7.82 15.90 -23.22
CA ASP A 13 6.73 14.97 -23.01
C ASP A 13 6.05 14.64 -24.34
N SER A 14 5.92 13.34 -24.65
CA SER A 14 5.22 12.82 -25.83
C SER A 14 3.72 12.61 -25.55
N ALA A 15 2.89 12.51 -26.59
CA ALA A 15 1.48 12.17 -26.46
C ALA A 15 1.28 10.85 -25.68
N LYS A 16 2.16 9.87 -25.92
CA LYS A 16 2.16 8.59 -25.20
C LYS A 16 2.43 8.74 -23.70
N ASP A 17 3.26 9.68 -23.30
CA ASP A 17 3.51 9.95 -21.87
C ASP A 17 2.29 10.55 -21.20
N TYR A 18 1.57 11.42 -21.88
CA TYR A 18 0.30 11.97 -21.38
C TYR A 18 -0.78 10.90 -21.22
N GLU A 19 -0.89 9.95 -22.16
CA GLU A 19 -1.80 8.81 -22.03
C GLU A 19 -1.45 7.95 -20.81
N ILE A 20 -0.18 7.58 -20.63
CA ILE A 20 0.27 6.80 -19.48
C ILE A 20 -0.03 7.51 -18.15
N VAL A 21 0.15 8.83 -18.10
CA VAL A 21 -0.16 9.62 -16.90
C VAL A 21 -1.66 9.62 -16.62
N LYS A 22 -2.49 9.82 -17.66
CA LYS A 22 -3.95 9.78 -17.51
C LYS A 22 -4.45 8.43 -17.04
N ASP A 23 -4.00 7.34 -17.66
CA ASP A 23 -4.32 5.96 -17.21
C ASP A 23 -3.91 5.70 -15.75
N SER A 24 -2.75 6.25 -15.36
CA SER A 24 -2.25 6.11 -13.98
C SER A 24 -3.10 6.90 -12.99
N LEU A 25 -3.58 8.09 -13.36
CA LEU A 25 -4.50 8.89 -12.55
C LEU A 25 -5.89 8.25 -12.46
N GLU A 26 -6.38 7.67 -13.54
CA GLU A 26 -7.65 6.96 -13.56
C GLU A 26 -7.66 5.77 -12.60
N LYS A 27 -6.58 4.95 -12.58
CA LYS A 27 -6.42 3.81 -11.67
C LYS A 27 -6.52 4.20 -10.18
N VAL A 28 -6.18 5.42 -9.84
CA VAL A 28 -6.24 5.93 -8.45
C VAL A 28 -7.44 6.85 -8.22
N ASN A 29 -8.40 6.93 -9.18
CA ASN A 29 -9.55 7.83 -9.15
C ASN A 29 -9.18 9.30 -8.95
N MET A 30 -8.18 9.77 -9.71
CA MET A 30 -7.69 11.16 -9.66
C MET A 30 -7.66 11.84 -11.03
N LEU A 31 -8.27 11.25 -12.06
CA LEU A 31 -8.26 11.81 -13.41
C LEU A 31 -8.95 13.18 -13.48
N GLU A 32 -10.04 13.38 -12.72
CA GLU A 32 -10.77 14.65 -12.65
C GLU A 32 -9.92 15.81 -12.08
N TYR A 33 -8.83 15.49 -11.37
CA TYR A 33 -7.91 16.45 -10.78
C TYR A 33 -6.69 16.72 -11.66
N TYR A 34 -6.67 16.24 -12.91
CA TYR A 34 -5.51 16.31 -13.80
C TYR A 34 -4.93 17.74 -13.94
N GLU A 35 -5.80 18.75 -14.05
CA GLU A 35 -5.40 20.17 -14.18
C GLU A 35 -5.21 20.87 -12.81
N ARG A 36 -5.49 20.18 -11.70
CA ARG A 36 -5.42 20.78 -10.37
C ARG A 36 -3.99 20.82 -9.85
N SER A 37 -3.60 21.94 -9.25
CA SER A 37 -2.29 22.04 -8.59
C SER A 37 -2.20 21.05 -7.43
N PHE A 38 -1.07 20.35 -7.35
CA PHE A 38 -0.79 19.38 -6.26
C PHE A 38 -0.89 20.02 -4.86
N SER A 39 -0.50 21.31 -4.73
CA SER A 39 -0.61 22.03 -3.45
C SER A 39 -2.03 22.12 -2.91
N ASN A 40 -3.02 22.17 -3.80
CA ASN A 40 -4.45 22.34 -3.48
C ASN A 40 -5.18 21.01 -3.21
N LEU A 41 -4.44 19.89 -3.17
CA LEU A 41 -4.98 18.57 -2.88
C LEU A 41 -4.95 18.30 -1.38
N SER A 42 -5.97 17.59 -0.88
CA SER A 42 -5.99 17.01 0.46
C SER A 42 -4.89 15.97 0.65
N GLY A 43 -4.60 15.57 1.89
CA GLY A 43 -3.57 14.57 2.19
C GLY A 43 -3.81 13.24 1.45
N GLY A 44 -5.03 12.71 1.47
CA GLY A 44 -5.38 11.48 0.78
C GLY A 44 -5.33 11.59 -0.75
N GLU A 45 -5.70 12.75 -1.33
CA GLU A 45 -5.55 13.02 -2.76
C GLU A 45 -4.07 13.08 -3.17
N LYS A 46 -3.23 13.77 -2.38
CA LYS A 46 -1.77 13.80 -2.58
C LYS A 46 -1.16 12.40 -2.59
N GLN A 47 -1.54 11.56 -1.64
CA GLN A 47 -1.07 10.18 -1.56
C GLN A 47 -1.44 9.38 -2.82
N ARG A 48 -2.68 9.51 -3.31
CA ARG A 48 -3.12 8.86 -4.54
C ARG A 48 -2.38 9.38 -5.78
N VAL A 49 -2.13 10.68 -5.87
CA VAL A 49 -1.34 11.24 -6.97
C VAL A 49 0.12 10.77 -6.93
N LEU A 50 0.71 10.64 -5.73
CA LEU A 50 2.04 10.05 -5.58
C LEU A 50 2.06 8.58 -6.05
N LEU A 51 1.03 7.80 -5.73
CA LEU A 51 0.87 6.43 -6.25
C LEU A 51 0.73 6.44 -7.78
N ALA A 52 -0.12 7.31 -8.36
CA ALA A 52 -0.23 7.45 -9.81
C ALA A 52 1.11 7.79 -10.48
N ARG A 53 1.92 8.64 -9.84
CA ARG A 53 3.27 8.96 -10.31
C ARG A 53 4.15 7.71 -10.41
N VAL A 54 4.09 6.82 -9.40
CA VAL A 54 4.84 5.55 -9.42
C VAL A 54 4.31 4.62 -10.50
N LEU A 55 2.98 4.52 -10.66
CA LEU A 55 2.36 3.71 -11.73
C LEU A 55 2.79 4.16 -13.12
N ALA A 56 2.90 5.48 -13.35
CA ALA A 56 3.37 6.04 -14.60
C ALA A 56 4.83 5.66 -14.89
N GLN A 57 5.62 5.25 -13.90
CA GLN A 57 6.99 4.76 -14.10
C GLN A 57 7.03 3.31 -14.61
N LYS A 58 5.92 2.57 -14.59
CA LYS A 58 5.83 1.15 -15.02
C LYS A 58 6.91 0.29 -14.37
N VAL A 59 6.95 0.31 -13.05
CA VAL A 59 7.91 -0.47 -12.24
C VAL A 59 7.44 -1.92 -12.09
N ASP A 60 8.37 -2.85 -11.94
CA ASP A 60 8.10 -4.27 -11.63
C ASP A 60 8.05 -4.54 -10.13
N LEU A 61 8.65 -3.66 -9.34
CA LEU A 61 8.69 -3.70 -7.88
C LEU A 61 8.29 -2.33 -7.32
N LEU A 62 7.35 -2.35 -6.38
CA LEU A 62 6.89 -1.18 -5.63
C LEU A 62 7.19 -1.37 -4.16
N ILE A 63 7.84 -0.38 -3.53
CA ILE A 63 8.05 -0.33 -2.09
C ILE A 63 7.21 0.81 -1.53
N LEU A 64 6.37 0.51 -0.55
CA LEU A 64 5.50 1.45 0.13
C LEU A 64 5.82 1.43 1.63
N ASP A 65 6.17 2.58 2.15
CA ASP A 65 6.39 2.77 3.58
C ASP A 65 5.17 3.46 4.18
N GLU A 66 4.43 2.72 5.02
CA GLU A 66 3.23 3.16 5.73
C GLU A 66 2.21 3.93 4.86
N PRO A 67 1.80 3.41 3.68
CA PRO A 67 0.97 4.16 2.74
C PRO A 67 -0.44 4.46 3.27
N THR A 68 -0.83 3.86 4.37
CA THR A 68 -2.15 4.01 5.01
C THR A 68 -2.14 4.98 6.19
N ASN A 69 -0.96 5.51 6.58
CA ASN A 69 -0.84 6.38 7.74
C ASN A 69 -1.60 7.69 7.56
N HIS A 70 -2.24 8.16 8.62
CA HIS A 70 -3.01 9.41 8.66
C HIS A 70 -4.17 9.49 7.64
N LEU A 71 -4.63 8.37 7.12
CA LEU A 71 -5.77 8.29 6.23
C LEU A 71 -6.99 7.71 6.93
N ASP A 72 -8.16 8.23 6.56
CA ASP A 72 -9.43 7.61 6.93
C ASP A 72 -9.54 6.20 6.34
N ILE A 73 -10.27 5.31 6.99
CA ILE A 73 -10.47 3.90 6.59
C ILE A 73 -10.83 3.78 5.10
N LYS A 74 -11.71 4.63 4.60
CA LYS A 74 -12.11 4.65 3.18
C LYS A 74 -10.90 4.78 2.25
N TYR A 75 -9.99 5.71 2.55
CA TYR A 75 -8.83 5.97 1.71
C TYR A 75 -7.72 4.92 1.88
N GLN A 76 -7.57 4.36 3.09
CA GLN A 76 -6.68 3.22 3.34
C GLN A 76 -7.06 2.04 2.44
N LEU A 77 -8.35 1.65 2.45
CA LEU A 77 -8.87 0.55 1.63
C LEU A 77 -8.75 0.85 0.12
N GLN A 78 -9.01 2.09 -0.30
CA GLN A 78 -8.84 2.47 -1.71
C GLN A 78 -7.40 2.30 -2.19
N ILE A 79 -6.41 2.77 -1.44
CA ILE A 79 -4.99 2.63 -1.78
C ILE A 79 -4.61 1.15 -1.86
N LEU A 80 -4.95 0.35 -0.85
CA LEU A 80 -4.59 -1.06 -0.81
C LEU A 80 -5.28 -1.87 -1.93
N ASN A 81 -6.53 -1.54 -2.27
CA ASN A 81 -7.23 -2.14 -3.41
C ASN A 81 -6.52 -1.82 -4.75
N VAL A 82 -6.12 -0.57 -4.95
CA VAL A 82 -5.34 -0.18 -6.14
C VAL A 82 -4.03 -0.97 -6.17
N VAL A 83 -3.28 -0.97 -5.07
CA VAL A 83 -2.00 -1.70 -4.96
C VAL A 83 -2.19 -3.19 -5.27
N LYS A 84 -3.22 -3.82 -4.73
CA LYS A 84 -3.54 -5.25 -4.99
C LYS A 84 -3.87 -5.52 -6.46
N SER A 85 -4.45 -4.55 -7.16
CA SER A 85 -4.84 -4.69 -8.58
C SER A 85 -3.68 -4.51 -9.57
N LEU A 86 -2.49 -4.08 -9.11
CA LEU A 86 -1.38 -3.75 -10.02
C LEU A 86 -0.75 -4.95 -10.72
N GLY A 87 -0.86 -6.16 -10.15
CA GLY A 87 -0.25 -7.36 -10.71
C GLY A 87 1.29 -7.37 -10.72
N ILE A 88 1.92 -6.51 -9.90
CA ILE A 88 3.37 -6.41 -9.72
C ILE A 88 3.79 -6.86 -8.32
N THR A 89 5.08 -7.02 -8.10
CA THR A 89 5.61 -7.30 -6.75
C THR A 89 5.51 -6.02 -5.90
N VAL A 90 4.89 -6.14 -4.72
CA VAL A 90 4.79 -5.02 -3.78
C VAL A 90 5.33 -5.43 -2.41
N VAL A 91 6.22 -4.61 -1.88
CA VAL A 91 6.66 -4.66 -0.48
C VAL A 91 6.04 -3.48 0.23
N VAL A 92 5.29 -3.73 1.29
CA VAL A 92 4.59 -2.69 2.03
C VAL A 92 4.82 -2.83 3.53
N ALA A 93 5.17 -1.74 4.21
CA ALA A 93 5.15 -1.68 5.66
C ALA A 93 3.74 -1.27 6.11
N LEU A 94 3.14 -2.06 7.00
CA LEU A 94 1.81 -1.81 7.56
C LEU A 94 1.86 -1.96 9.07
N HIS A 95 1.17 -1.07 9.79
CA HIS A 95 1.00 -1.18 11.25
C HIS A 95 -0.26 -1.97 11.63
N ASP A 96 -1.29 -1.93 10.77
CA ASP A 96 -2.55 -2.63 11.00
C ASP A 96 -2.45 -4.10 10.58
N LEU A 97 -2.53 -5.00 11.56
CA LEU A 97 -2.47 -6.44 11.32
C LEU A 97 -3.66 -6.95 10.51
N ASN A 98 -4.84 -6.36 10.66
CA ASN A 98 -6.03 -6.77 9.91
C ASN A 98 -5.91 -6.34 8.43
N LEU A 99 -5.36 -5.18 8.16
CA LEU A 99 -5.02 -4.79 6.78
C LEU A 99 -3.94 -5.71 6.21
N ALA A 100 -2.91 -6.04 6.99
CA ALA A 100 -1.86 -6.95 6.54
C ALA A 100 -2.41 -8.36 6.21
N THR A 101 -3.32 -8.91 7.02
CA THR A 101 -3.95 -10.22 6.75
C THR A 101 -4.84 -10.21 5.51
N ALA A 102 -5.54 -9.09 5.25
CA ALA A 102 -6.48 -8.97 4.14
C ALA A 102 -5.80 -8.72 2.78
N TYR A 103 -4.65 -8.05 2.79
CA TYR A 103 -4.03 -7.57 1.54
C TYR A 103 -2.71 -8.24 1.19
N CYS A 104 -1.97 -8.80 2.16
CA CYS A 104 -0.65 -9.37 1.91
C CYS A 104 -0.71 -10.89 1.73
N ASN A 105 0.00 -11.39 0.71
CA ASN A 105 0.16 -12.83 0.48
C ASN A 105 1.20 -13.45 1.41
N LYS A 106 2.18 -12.65 1.84
CA LYS A 106 3.28 -13.06 2.70
C LYS A 106 3.63 -11.93 3.67
N LEU A 107 3.87 -12.29 4.92
CA LEU A 107 4.27 -11.36 5.96
C LEU A 107 5.71 -11.63 6.39
N TYR A 108 6.39 -10.56 6.74
CA TYR A 108 7.65 -10.55 7.48
C TYR A 108 7.37 -9.80 8.78
N VAL A 109 7.28 -10.52 9.90
CA VAL A 109 7.07 -9.91 11.21
C VAL A 109 8.41 -9.49 11.77
N MET A 110 8.53 -8.20 12.07
CA MET A 110 9.75 -7.61 12.58
C MET A 110 9.60 -7.24 14.06
N HIS A 111 10.64 -7.52 14.84
CA HIS A 111 10.73 -7.11 16.24
C HIS A 111 12.18 -6.76 16.56
N ASN A 112 12.42 -5.59 17.17
CA ASN A 112 13.76 -5.10 17.52
C ASN A 112 14.77 -5.16 16.35
N GLY A 113 14.33 -4.73 15.15
CA GLY A 113 15.17 -4.67 13.94
C GLY A 113 15.48 -6.04 13.31
N LYS A 114 14.84 -7.13 13.77
CA LYS A 114 15.05 -8.49 13.25
C LYS A 114 13.73 -9.08 12.74
N VAL A 115 13.81 -9.91 11.70
CA VAL A 115 12.68 -10.73 11.26
C VAL A 115 12.53 -11.89 12.22
N VAL A 116 11.41 -11.95 12.94
CA VAL A 116 11.12 -13.02 13.92
C VAL A 116 10.21 -14.11 13.35
N SER A 117 9.44 -13.79 12.29
CA SER A 117 8.61 -14.76 11.59
C SER A 117 8.41 -14.34 10.13
N CYS A 118 8.23 -15.31 9.23
CA CYS A 118 8.01 -15.08 7.81
C CYS A 118 7.17 -16.20 7.21
N GLY A 119 6.09 -15.86 6.50
CA GLY A 119 5.20 -16.84 5.86
C GLY A 119 3.85 -16.24 5.50
N LYS A 120 2.89 -17.09 5.15
CA LYS A 120 1.52 -16.64 4.91
C LYS A 120 0.85 -16.22 6.23
N PRO A 121 -0.06 -15.22 6.21
CA PRO A 121 -0.70 -14.73 7.42
C PRO A 121 -1.30 -15.84 8.30
N ASN A 122 -2.07 -16.74 7.71
CA ASN A 122 -2.74 -17.84 8.42
C ASN A 122 -1.79 -18.90 9.01
N GLU A 123 -0.56 -18.99 8.47
CA GLU A 123 0.45 -19.96 8.94
C GLU A 123 1.26 -19.41 10.09
N ILE A 124 1.66 -18.13 10.03
CA ILE A 124 2.62 -17.56 10.96
C ILE A 124 2.00 -16.76 12.11
N LEU A 125 0.82 -16.16 11.89
CA LEU A 125 0.18 -15.38 12.94
C LEU A 125 -0.43 -16.31 13.99
N THR A 126 0.09 -16.18 15.21
CA THR A 126 -0.39 -16.88 16.41
C THR A 126 -0.58 -15.86 17.54
N GLU A 127 -1.46 -16.18 18.49
CA GLU A 127 -1.67 -15.33 19.67
C GLU A 127 -0.38 -15.13 20.46
N SER A 128 0.47 -16.19 20.54
CA SER A 128 1.79 -16.10 21.17
C SER A 128 2.75 -15.16 20.45
N LEU A 129 2.77 -15.16 19.10
CA LEU A 129 3.60 -14.24 18.34
C LEU A 129 3.14 -12.79 18.54
N ILE A 130 1.81 -12.55 18.53
CA ILE A 130 1.25 -11.21 18.76
C ILE A 130 1.60 -10.74 20.16
N LYS A 131 1.45 -11.59 21.17
CA LYS A 131 1.85 -11.27 22.55
C LYS A 131 3.34 -10.92 22.65
N GLN A 132 4.19 -11.69 21.99
CA GLN A 132 5.64 -11.48 21.98
C GLN A 132 6.05 -10.16 21.33
N VAL A 133 5.42 -9.80 20.19
CA VAL A 133 5.87 -8.68 19.34
C VAL A 133 5.18 -7.37 19.73
N TYR A 134 3.88 -7.43 20.06
CA TYR A 134 3.05 -6.25 20.32
C TYR A 134 2.71 -6.08 21.80
N GLU A 135 3.06 -7.06 22.66
CA GLU A 135 2.82 -7.05 24.11
C GLU A 135 1.33 -6.97 24.50
N VAL A 136 0.43 -7.40 23.59
CA VAL A 136 -1.02 -7.40 23.78
C VAL A 136 -1.59 -8.80 23.63
N ASP A 137 -2.67 -9.07 24.36
CA ASP A 137 -3.45 -10.30 24.18
C ASP A 137 -4.42 -10.14 23.01
N ALA A 138 -4.52 -11.17 22.19
CA ALA A 138 -5.34 -11.18 21.00
C ALA A 138 -6.08 -12.51 20.82
N VAL A 139 -7.13 -12.48 20.02
CA VAL A 139 -7.82 -13.67 19.50
C VAL A 139 -7.74 -13.63 17.98
N ILE A 140 -7.36 -14.74 17.39
CA ILE A 140 -7.21 -14.85 15.91
C ILE A 140 -8.38 -15.67 15.35
N HIS A 141 -9.15 -15.06 14.48
CA HIS A 141 -10.31 -15.65 13.80
C HIS A 141 -9.90 -16.22 12.44
N LYS A 142 -9.28 -17.41 12.45
CA LYS A 142 -8.73 -18.06 11.23
C LYS A 142 -9.80 -18.58 10.28
N GLU A 143 -11.00 -18.87 10.79
CA GLU A 143 -12.13 -19.39 10.00
C GLU A 143 -12.74 -18.33 9.07
N SER A 144 -12.44 -17.06 9.30
CA SER A 144 -12.92 -15.94 8.48
C SER A 144 -12.06 -15.76 7.23
N ASN A 145 -12.65 -15.23 6.17
CA ASN A 145 -11.94 -14.89 4.95
C ASN A 145 -12.23 -13.42 4.54
N PRO A 146 -11.27 -12.51 4.68
CA PRO A 146 -9.93 -12.72 5.27
C PRO A 146 -9.99 -13.03 6.77
N MET A 147 -8.95 -13.72 7.28
CA MET A 147 -8.76 -13.87 8.72
C MET A 147 -8.60 -12.49 9.38
N TYR A 148 -9.05 -12.35 10.61
CA TYR A 148 -8.92 -11.10 11.36
C TYR A 148 -8.52 -11.34 12.81
N ILE A 149 -8.07 -10.28 13.46
CA ILE A 149 -7.52 -10.29 14.81
C ILE A 149 -8.32 -9.30 15.66
N THR A 150 -8.75 -9.74 16.83
CA THR A 150 -9.33 -8.87 17.87
C THR A 150 -8.38 -8.81 19.06
N PHE A 151 -8.16 -7.60 19.59
CA PHE A 151 -7.34 -7.40 20.76
C PHE A 151 -8.22 -7.43 22.01
N LYS A 152 -7.70 -8.06 23.08
CA LYS A 152 -8.35 -8.00 24.38
C LYS A 152 -8.00 -6.68 25.04
N ILE A 153 -9.02 -5.99 25.53
CA ILE A 153 -8.90 -4.77 26.33
C ILE A 153 -9.15 -5.20 27.77
N ASP A 154 -8.16 -4.98 28.63
CA ASP A 154 -8.28 -5.20 30.08
C ASP A 154 -9.11 -4.08 30.73
#